data_4f8e0033cf9ea34b80e3c5bcfcf5c163
#
_entry.id   4f8e0033cf9ea34b80e3c5bcfcf5c163
#
_cell.length_a   1.000
_cell.length_b   1.000
_cell.length_c   1.000
_cell.angle_alpha   90.00
_cell.angle_beta   90.00
_cell.angle_gamma   90.00
#
_symmetry.space_group_name_H-M   'P 1'
#
loop_
_entity.id
_entity.type
_entity.pdbx_description
1 polymer ?
#
loop_
_entity_poly.entity_id
_entity_poly.type
_entity_poly.pdbx_seq_one_letter_code
_entity_poly.pdbx_strand_id
1 'polypeptide(L)'
;MENKFLCVMAGYDDETEKHLAGIQQKLYDVGLTGEHTKNIPQHITLQTYPPEQEGEVALMLEKIAAETKAFDVCFAHIGIFTGGKVLFIAPDKDLDLIALKEKFGPSFDWVPHTTMLIDEPENIYQALPVVVREFSSFHGKVTSIHLYEFWPTRHILTVNLR
;
A
#
# COMPACT_ATOMS: atom_id res chain seq x y z
N MET A 1 -15.07 20.29 -0.97
CA MET A 1 -13.67 20.18 -1.44
C MET A 1 -13.05 19.01 -0.70
N GLU A 2 -12.69 17.96 -1.41
CA GLU A 2 -11.88 16.90 -0.77
C GLU A 2 -10.55 17.52 -0.37
N ASN A 3 -10.19 17.38 0.90
CA ASN A 3 -8.91 17.87 1.39
C ASN A 3 -7.82 16.97 0.81
N LYS A 4 -6.98 17.52 -0.05
CA LYS A 4 -5.80 16.82 -0.56
C LYS A 4 -4.85 16.48 0.59
N PHE A 5 -4.14 15.38 0.44
CA PHE A 5 -3.12 14.94 1.37
C PHE A 5 -1.96 14.27 0.64
N LEU A 6 -0.80 14.29 1.25
CA LEU A 6 0.36 13.52 0.81
C LEU A 6 0.31 12.13 1.42
N CYS A 7 0.70 11.13 0.64
CA CYS A 7 0.76 9.74 1.08
C CYS A 7 2.15 9.17 0.82
N VAL A 8 2.82 8.75 1.88
CA VAL A 8 4.09 8.03 1.82
C VAL A 8 3.80 6.54 1.82
N MET A 9 4.32 5.84 0.82
CA MET A 9 4.01 4.44 0.56
C MET A 9 5.29 3.61 0.36
N ALA A 10 5.36 2.45 1.01
CA ALA A 10 6.35 1.43 0.66
C ALA A 10 5.95 0.76 -0.65
N GLY A 11 6.87 0.71 -1.60
CA GLY A 11 6.69 0.09 -2.90
C GLY A 11 7.48 -1.21 -3.03
N TYR A 12 7.10 -2.03 -3.99
CA TYR A 12 7.61 -3.38 -4.18
C TYR A 12 8.52 -3.50 -5.41
N ASP A 13 9.27 -4.59 -5.47
CA ASP A 13 9.93 -4.98 -6.71
C ASP A 13 8.91 -5.38 -7.79
N ASP A 14 9.36 -5.50 -9.02
CA ASP A 14 8.48 -5.75 -10.18
C ASP A 14 7.73 -7.09 -10.05
N GLU A 15 8.37 -8.11 -9.50
CA GLU A 15 7.75 -9.43 -9.32
C GLU A 15 6.61 -9.38 -8.29
N THR A 16 6.84 -8.76 -7.14
CA THR A 16 5.83 -8.58 -6.09
C THR A 16 4.68 -7.71 -6.57
N GLU A 17 5.00 -6.57 -7.22
CA GLU A 17 4.01 -5.67 -7.81
C GLU A 17 3.11 -6.41 -8.80
N LYS A 18 3.70 -7.15 -9.72
CA LYS A 18 2.97 -7.91 -10.73
C LYS A 18 2.09 -9.01 -10.12
N HIS A 19 2.57 -9.69 -9.09
CA HIS A 19 1.81 -10.72 -8.39
C HIS A 19 0.56 -10.14 -7.72
N LEU A 20 0.70 -9.07 -6.95
CA LEU A 20 -0.41 -8.40 -6.27
C LEU A 20 -1.38 -7.74 -7.26
N ALA A 21 -0.87 -7.07 -8.28
CA ALA A 21 -1.69 -6.48 -9.34
C ALA A 21 -2.49 -7.54 -10.11
N GLY A 22 -1.93 -8.74 -10.29
CA GLY A 22 -2.61 -9.87 -10.91
C GLY A 22 -3.82 -10.35 -10.11
N ILE A 23 -3.72 -10.37 -8.78
CA ILE A 23 -4.86 -10.69 -7.89
C ILE A 23 -5.92 -9.60 -7.99
N GLN A 24 -5.53 -8.33 -7.94
CA GLN A 24 -6.46 -7.21 -8.08
C GLN A 24 -7.16 -7.21 -9.44
N GLN A 25 -6.45 -7.56 -10.51
CA GLN A 25 -7.03 -7.67 -11.86
C GLN A 25 -8.18 -8.68 -11.93
N LYS A 26 -8.13 -9.76 -11.13
CA LYS A 26 -9.22 -10.72 -11.05
C LYS A 26 -10.52 -10.10 -10.50
N LEU A 27 -10.40 -9.13 -9.60
CA LEU A 27 -11.55 -8.34 -9.14
C LEU A 27 -12.10 -7.47 -10.27
N TYR A 28 -11.24 -6.80 -11.02
CA TYR A 28 -11.64 -5.95 -12.14
C TYR A 28 -12.31 -6.75 -13.25
N ASP A 29 -11.82 -7.96 -13.52
CA ASP A 29 -12.36 -8.86 -14.54
C ASP A 29 -13.82 -9.29 -14.26
N VAL A 30 -14.23 -9.29 -12.99
CA VAL A 30 -15.62 -9.58 -12.59
C VAL A 30 -16.44 -8.31 -12.29
N GLY A 31 -15.94 -7.13 -12.68
CA GLY A 31 -16.64 -5.87 -12.55
C GLY A 31 -16.51 -5.17 -11.19
N LEU A 32 -15.67 -5.68 -10.30
CA LEU A 32 -15.38 -5.09 -8.98
C LEU A 32 -14.15 -4.18 -9.09
N THR A 33 -14.35 -2.95 -9.55
CA THR A 33 -13.26 -2.00 -9.81
C THR A 33 -12.99 -1.03 -8.66
N GLY A 34 -13.94 -0.86 -7.76
CA GLY A 34 -13.83 0.00 -6.60
C GLY A 34 -13.63 1.48 -6.91
N GLU A 35 -13.46 2.23 -5.84
CA GLU A 35 -13.07 3.64 -5.88
C GLU A 35 -11.58 3.74 -5.52
N HIS A 36 -10.87 4.67 -6.17
CA HIS A 36 -9.52 5.07 -5.79
C HIS A 36 -8.42 3.98 -5.81
N THR A 37 -8.64 2.86 -6.50
CA THR A 37 -7.64 1.77 -6.57
C THR A 37 -6.90 1.67 -7.91
N LYS A 38 -7.42 2.30 -8.96
CA LYS A 38 -6.81 2.26 -10.30
C LYS A 38 -5.62 3.21 -10.43
N ASN A 39 -4.64 2.79 -11.23
CA ASN A 39 -3.47 3.60 -11.60
C ASN A 39 -2.58 4.01 -10.41
N ILE A 40 -2.63 3.25 -9.34
CA ILE A 40 -1.75 3.40 -8.19
C ILE A 40 -0.94 2.10 -8.07
N PRO A 41 0.39 2.16 -7.88
CA PRO A 41 1.17 0.95 -7.65
C PRO A 41 0.71 0.24 -6.37
N GLN A 42 0.86 -1.06 -6.31
CA GLN A 42 0.62 -1.83 -5.10
C GLN A 42 1.58 -1.33 -4.01
N HIS A 43 1.08 -1.13 -2.80
CA HIS A 43 1.87 -0.46 -1.76
C HIS A 43 1.36 -0.76 -0.36
N ILE A 44 2.18 -0.41 0.62
CA ILE A 44 1.79 -0.28 2.02
C ILE A 44 1.87 1.20 2.38
N THR A 45 0.77 1.80 2.82
CA THR A 45 0.79 3.18 3.31
C THR A 45 1.56 3.26 4.63
N LEU A 46 2.56 4.14 4.69
CA LEU A 46 3.39 4.36 5.86
C LEU A 46 2.93 5.56 6.69
N GLN A 47 2.58 6.67 6.02
CA GLN A 47 2.15 7.90 6.69
C GLN A 47 1.47 8.85 5.70
N THR A 48 0.65 9.75 6.22
CA THR A 48 0.06 10.85 5.47
C THR A 48 0.49 12.20 6.05
N TYR A 49 0.57 13.23 5.19
CA TYR A 49 0.97 14.58 5.57
C TYR A 49 0.10 15.62 4.87
N PRO A 50 0.01 16.85 5.43
CA PRO A 50 -0.61 17.97 4.72
C PRO A 50 0.15 18.34 3.43
N PRO A 51 -0.54 18.80 2.37
CA PRO A 51 0.10 19.11 1.07
C PRO A 51 1.21 20.14 1.14
N GLU A 52 1.12 21.10 2.05
CA GLU A 52 2.11 22.14 2.24
C GLU A 52 3.49 21.64 2.70
N GLN A 53 3.57 20.39 3.19
CA GLN A 53 4.81 19.76 3.61
C GLN A 53 5.54 19.00 2.49
N GLU A 54 5.11 19.13 1.23
CA GLU A 54 5.65 18.35 0.11
C GLU A 54 7.18 18.41 0.03
N GLY A 55 7.76 19.59 0.07
CA GLY A 55 9.24 19.74 -0.02
C GLY A 55 9.98 19.11 1.15
N GLU A 56 9.48 19.25 2.36
CA GLU A 56 10.06 18.65 3.56
C GLU A 56 9.96 17.12 3.54
N VAL A 57 8.80 16.61 3.17
CA VAL A 57 8.57 15.16 3.08
C VAL A 57 9.42 14.54 1.98
N ALA A 58 9.56 15.19 0.82
CA ALA A 58 10.41 14.69 -0.27
C ALA A 58 11.87 14.53 0.17
N LEU A 59 12.43 15.52 0.87
CA LEU A 59 13.79 15.44 1.43
C LEU A 59 13.91 14.34 2.50
N MET A 60 12.90 14.17 3.33
CA MET A 60 12.84 13.10 4.32
C MET A 60 12.87 11.72 3.65
N LEU A 61 12.11 11.52 2.57
CA LEU A 61 12.11 10.26 1.82
C LEU A 61 13.49 9.92 1.26
N GLU A 62 14.15 10.88 0.64
CA GLU A 62 15.50 10.68 0.08
C GLU A 62 16.51 10.24 1.15
N LYS A 63 16.48 10.89 2.31
CA LYS A 63 17.36 10.54 3.44
C LYS A 63 17.05 9.13 3.98
N ILE A 64 15.79 8.83 4.24
CA ILE A 64 15.38 7.53 4.77
C ILE A 64 15.71 6.39 3.79
N ALA A 65 15.45 6.59 2.50
CA ALA A 65 15.76 5.59 1.49
C ALA A 65 17.27 5.31 1.38
N ALA A 66 18.11 6.33 1.47
CA ALA A 66 19.58 6.20 1.45
C ALA A 66 20.11 5.37 2.63
N GLU A 67 19.42 5.38 3.76
CA GLU A 67 19.80 4.69 4.99
C GLU A 67 19.13 3.30 5.16
N THR A 68 18.14 2.99 4.35
CA THR A 68 17.31 1.77 4.47
C THR A 68 17.65 0.78 3.37
N LYS A 69 17.97 -0.45 3.75
CA LYS A 69 18.14 -1.55 2.79
C LYS A 69 16.78 -2.07 2.36
N ALA A 70 16.68 -2.51 1.09
CA ALA A 70 15.56 -3.30 0.63
C ALA A 70 15.42 -4.58 1.48
N PHE A 71 14.18 -5.03 1.73
CA PHE A 71 13.93 -6.16 2.63
C PHE A 71 12.76 -7.00 2.13
N ASP A 72 12.76 -8.27 2.55
CA ASP A 72 11.70 -9.22 2.24
C ASP A 72 10.50 -9.07 3.18
N VAL A 73 9.32 -9.37 2.67
CA VAL A 73 8.07 -9.45 3.45
C VAL A 73 7.34 -10.74 3.09
N CYS A 74 6.62 -11.31 4.04
CA CYS A 74 5.77 -12.48 3.80
C CYS A 74 4.31 -12.03 3.83
N PHE A 75 3.62 -12.12 2.69
CA PHE A 75 2.19 -11.90 2.62
C PHE A 75 1.45 -13.16 3.03
N ALA A 76 0.65 -13.09 4.10
CA ALA A 76 0.04 -14.27 4.69
C ALA A 76 -1.43 -14.07 5.12
N HIS A 77 -1.96 -12.86 5.04
CA HIS A 77 -3.28 -12.55 5.58
C HIS A 77 -4.17 -11.83 4.56
N ILE A 78 -5.47 -12.09 4.66
CA ILE A 78 -6.52 -11.29 4.03
C ILE A 78 -7.29 -10.63 5.17
N GLY A 79 -7.63 -9.34 5.03
CA GLY A 79 -8.38 -8.62 6.03
C GLY A 79 -9.38 -7.64 5.46
N ILE A 80 -10.31 -7.24 6.30
CA ILE A 80 -11.29 -6.20 6.01
C ILE A 80 -11.30 -5.27 7.22
N PHE A 81 -11.12 -3.97 7.00
CA PHE A 81 -11.23 -3.01 8.09
C PHE A 81 -12.67 -2.87 8.60
N THR A 82 -12.80 -2.49 9.86
CA THR A 82 -14.10 -2.15 10.46
C THR A 82 -14.85 -1.15 9.56
N GLY A 83 -16.13 -1.39 9.34
CA GLY A 83 -16.95 -0.64 8.38
C GLY A 83 -17.14 -1.38 7.06
N GLY A 84 -16.31 -2.40 6.76
CA GLY A 84 -16.50 -3.30 5.63
C GLY A 84 -16.23 -2.69 4.26
N LYS A 85 -15.47 -1.59 4.18
CA LYS A 85 -15.24 -0.84 2.92
C LYS A 85 -13.86 -1.06 2.30
N VAL A 86 -12.94 -1.68 3.01
CA VAL A 86 -11.56 -1.89 2.53
C VAL A 86 -11.18 -3.36 2.69
N LEU A 87 -10.95 -4.02 1.56
CA LEU A 87 -10.44 -5.39 1.47
C LEU A 87 -8.94 -5.33 1.14
N PHE A 88 -8.12 -6.06 1.88
CA PHE A 88 -6.68 -6.00 1.73
C PHE A 88 -5.98 -7.34 1.90
N ILE A 89 -4.78 -7.43 1.36
CA ILE A 89 -3.78 -8.45 1.65
C ILE A 89 -2.75 -7.81 2.60
N ALA A 90 -2.37 -8.53 3.65
CA ALA A 90 -1.44 -8.01 4.64
C ALA A 90 -0.20 -8.91 4.77
N PRO A 91 0.99 -8.30 4.90
CA PRO A 91 2.18 -9.03 5.29
C PRO A 91 2.16 -9.36 6.78
N ASP A 92 2.95 -10.36 7.16
CA ASP A 92 3.32 -10.56 8.56
C ASP A 92 4.03 -9.32 9.11
N LYS A 93 3.90 -9.08 10.40
CA LYS A 93 4.70 -8.06 11.07
C LYS A 93 6.17 -8.49 11.07
N ASP A 94 6.97 -7.67 10.44
CA ASP A 94 8.40 -7.87 10.25
C ASP A 94 9.16 -6.72 10.87
N LEU A 95 10.34 -6.98 11.43
CA LEU A 95 11.12 -5.95 12.10
C LEU A 95 11.59 -4.85 11.15
N ASP A 96 11.96 -5.19 9.91
CA ASP A 96 12.39 -4.22 8.91
C ASP A 96 11.24 -3.33 8.47
N LEU A 97 10.04 -3.91 8.31
CA LEU A 97 8.83 -3.17 7.96
C LEU A 97 8.41 -2.22 9.09
N ILE A 98 8.45 -2.68 10.33
CA ILE A 98 8.17 -1.85 11.51
C ILE A 98 9.21 -0.72 11.61
N ALA A 99 10.49 -1.02 11.44
CA ALA A 99 11.57 -0.03 11.49
C ALA A 99 11.40 1.06 10.43
N LEU A 100 11.00 0.68 9.20
CA LEU A 100 10.68 1.64 8.15
C LEU A 100 9.49 2.52 8.53
N LYS A 101 8.39 1.93 9.02
CA LYS A 101 7.21 2.68 9.48
C LYS A 101 7.58 3.69 10.56
N GLU A 102 8.39 3.31 11.53
CA GLU A 102 8.75 4.16 12.67
C GLU A 102 9.63 5.35 12.31
N LYS A 103 10.25 5.35 11.13
CA LYS A 103 10.91 6.54 10.59
C LYS A 103 9.94 7.66 10.20
N PHE A 104 8.66 7.32 10.03
CA PHE A 104 7.58 8.26 9.69
C PHE A 104 6.60 8.50 10.85
N GLY A 105 6.69 7.75 11.93
CA GLY A 105 5.80 7.86 13.09
C GLY A 105 5.58 6.52 13.79
N PRO A 106 4.89 6.52 14.92
CA PRO A 106 4.70 5.31 15.72
C PRO A 106 3.97 4.19 14.96
N SER A 107 4.33 2.95 15.25
CA SER A 107 3.76 1.75 14.61
C SER A 107 2.69 1.03 15.44
N PHE A 108 2.39 1.49 16.65
CA PHE A 108 1.54 0.78 17.59
C PHE A 108 0.12 0.50 17.05
N ASP A 109 -0.54 1.54 16.51
CA ASP A 109 -1.89 1.44 15.97
C ASP A 109 -1.92 1.19 14.45
N TRP A 110 -0.77 0.88 13.88
CA TRP A 110 -0.64 0.71 12.44
C TRP A 110 -0.85 -0.75 12.04
N VAL A 111 -1.66 -0.95 11.01
CA VAL A 111 -1.88 -2.25 10.38
C VAL A 111 -1.29 -2.21 8.97
N PRO A 112 -0.15 -2.87 8.72
CA PRO A 112 0.40 -2.93 7.37
C PRO A 112 -0.54 -3.70 6.45
N HIS A 113 -0.86 -3.11 5.30
CA HIS A 113 -1.78 -3.74 4.36
C HIS A 113 -1.57 -3.20 2.95
N THR A 114 -1.88 -4.05 1.97
CA THR A 114 -1.97 -3.69 0.56
C THR A 114 -3.43 -3.80 0.14
N THR A 115 -4.02 -2.67 -0.21
CA THR A 115 -5.43 -2.58 -0.55
C THR A 115 -5.72 -3.27 -1.89
N MET A 116 -6.69 -4.17 -1.89
CA MET A 116 -7.22 -4.81 -3.10
C MET A 116 -8.45 -4.12 -3.64
N LEU A 117 -9.35 -3.68 -2.75
CA LEU A 117 -10.59 -3.02 -3.12
C LEU A 117 -11.05 -2.04 -2.05
N ILE A 118 -11.50 -0.87 -2.47
CA ILE A 118 -12.26 0.09 -1.65
C ILE A 118 -13.62 0.24 -2.32
N ASP A 119 -14.68 -0.16 -1.62
CA ASP A 119 -16.04 -0.11 -2.17
C ASP A 119 -17.07 -0.22 -1.03
N GLU A 120 -18.35 -0.17 -1.36
CA GLU A 120 -19.42 -0.43 -0.41
C GLU A 120 -19.39 -1.88 0.09
N PRO A 121 -19.88 -2.15 1.31
CA PRO A 121 -19.78 -3.48 1.94
C PRO A 121 -20.29 -4.64 1.09
N GLU A 122 -21.36 -4.43 0.33
CA GLU A 122 -21.95 -5.46 -0.55
C GLU A 122 -20.95 -5.90 -1.62
N ASN A 123 -20.19 -4.97 -2.19
CA ASN A 123 -19.15 -5.28 -3.17
C ASN A 123 -17.93 -5.93 -2.53
N ILE A 124 -17.57 -5.52 -1.31
CA ILE A 124 -16.52 -6.19 -0.52
C ILE A 124 -16.87 -7.66 -0.24
N TYR A 125 -18.13 -7.96 0.11
CA TYR A 125 -18.59 -9.32 0.32
C TYR A 125 -18.51 -10.17 -0.95
N GLN A 126 -18.74 -9.58 -2.12
CA GLN A 126 -18.58 -10.27 -3.40
C GLN A 126 -17.11 -10.45 -3.79
N ALA A 127 -16.24 -9.51 -3.41
CA ALA A 127 -14.82 -9.54 -3.73
C ALA A 127 -14.04 -10.55 -2.88
N LEU A 128 -14.43 -10.76 -1.62
CA LEU A 128 -13.71 -11.63 -0.69
C LEU A 128 -13.47 -13.05 -1.24
N PRO A 129 -14.47 -13.77 -1.77
CA PRO A 129 -14.24 -15.11 -2.34
C PRO A 129 -13.27 -15.12 -3.51
N VAL A 130 -13.23 -14.05 -4.31
CA VAL A 130 -12.27 -13.93 -5.43
C VAL A 130 -10.85 -13.85 -4.88
N VAL A 131 -10.60 -12.97 -3.91
CA VAL A 131 -9.26 -12.83 -3.31
C VAL A 131 -8.86 -14.12 -2.58
N VAL A 132 -9.75 -14.75 -1.82
CA VAL A 132 -9.48 -16.02 -1.12
C VAL A 132 -9.07 -17.12 -2.10
N ARG A 133 -9.68 -17.18 -3.27
CA ARG A 133 -9.37 -18.19 -4.29
C ARG A 133 -8.05 -17.94 -5.01
N GLU A 134 -7.71 -16.68 -5.26
CA GLU A 134 -6.53 -16.29 -6.03
C GLU A 134 -5.28 -16.08 -5.18
N PHE A 135 -5.43 -15.84 -3.88
CA PHE A 135 -4.32 -15.55 -2.98
C PHE A 135 -3.90 -16.77 -2.15
N SER A 136 -2.62 -17.07 -2.19
CA SER A 136 -1.95 -17.92 -1.21
C SER A 136 -0.68 -17.22 -0.72
N SER A 137 -0.21 -17.58 0.47
CA SER A 137 0.97 -16.93 1.07
C SER A 137 2.18 -16.95 0.14
N PHE A 138 2.87 -15.82 0.04
CA PHE A 138 4.08 -15.69 -0.75
C PHE A 138 5.04 -14.66 -0.15
N HIS A 139 6.31 -14.78 -0.55
CA HIS A 139 7.35 -13.80 -0.19
C HIS A 139 7.48 -12.76 -1.28
N GLY A 140 7.49 -11.49 -0.87
CA GLY A 140 7.73 -10.33 -1.72
C GLY A 140 8.87 -9.49 -1.18
N LYS A 141 9.14 -8.38 -1.84
CA LYS A 141 10.24 -7.48 -1.47
C LYS A 141 9.80 -6.02 -1.53
N VAL A 142 10.10 -5.28 -0.47
CA VAL A 142 9.99 -3.81 -0.43
C VAL A 142 11.30 -3.23 -0.92
N THR A 143 11.24 -2.44 -1.98
CA THR A 143 12.43 -1.91 -2.69
C THR A 143 12.42 -0.41 -2.91
N SER A 144 11.32 0.27 -2.57
CA SER A 144 11.18 1.70 -2.82
C SER A 144 10.24 2.37 -1.84
N ILE A 145 10.29 3.70 -1.82
CA ILE A 145 9.33 4.55 -1.14
C ILE A 145 8.77 5.52 -2.16
N HIS A 146 7.44 5.63 -2.21
CA HIS A 146 6.74 6.57 -3.07
C HIS A 146 6.17 7.72 -2.27
N LEU A 147 6.09 8.89 -2.90
CA LEU A 147 5.30 10.03 -2.43
C LEU A 147 4.26 10.37 -3.49
N TYR A 148 3.00 10.35 -3.09
CA TYR A 148 1.84 10.71 -3.89
C TYR A 148 1.03 11.80 -3.21
N GLU A 149 0.28 12.56 -4.00
CA GLU A 149 -0.82 13.40 -3.52
C GLU A 149 -2.15 12.82 -4.00
N PHE A 150 -3.15 12.83 -3.14
CA PHE A 150 -4.52 12.40 -3.41
C PHE A 150 -5.51 13.47 -2.97
N TRP A 151 -6.69 13.62 -3.55
CA TRP A 151 -7.15 13.34 -4.89
C TRP A 151 -7.27 14.65 -5.67
N PRO A 152 -7.07 14.69 -6.99
CA PRO A 152 -6.73 13.61 -7.91
C PRO A 152 -5.32 13.08 -7.71
N THR A 153 -5.08 11.86 -8.17
CA THR A 153 -3.77 11.18 -8.02
C THR A 153 -2.66 11.94 -8.74
N ARG A 154 -1.60 12.29 -8.00
CA ARG A 154 -0.39 12.90 -8.54
C ARG A 154 0.84 12.22 -7.96
N HIS A 155 1.64 11.60 -8.83
CA HIS A 155 2.95 11.08 -8.44
C HIS A 155 3.94 12.22 -8.26
N ILE A 156 4.63 12.25 -7.13
CA ILE A 156 5.62 13.29 -6.81
C ILE A 156 7.02 12.73 -6.91
N LEU A 157 7.30 11.61 -6.24
CA LEU A 157 8.65 11.07 -6.09
C LEU A 157 8.60 9.56 -5.88
N THR A 158 9.58 8.86 -6.42
CA THR A 158 9.92 7.48 -6.06
C THR A 158 11.41 7.39 -5.79
N VAL A 159 11.80 6.86 -4.64
CA VAL A 159 13.18 6.66 -4.26
C VAL A 159 13.43 5.18 -3.95
N ASN A 160 14.45 4.61 -4.59
CA ASN A 160 14.83 3.23 -4.32
C ASN A 160 15.56 3.12 -2.98
N LEU A 161 15.26 2.07 -2.24
CA LEU A 161 16.02 1.65 -1.07
C LEU A 161 17.40 1.14 -1.50
N ARG A 162 18.35 1.15 -0.56
CA ARG A 162 19.72 0.71 -0.77
C ARG A 162 19.84 -0.81 -0.92
#